data_3552f9e990e837406b8fe805fb43a587
#
_entry.id   3552f9e990e837406b8fe805fb43a587
#
_cell.length_a   1.000
_cell.length_b   1.000
_cell.length_c   1.000
_cell.angle_alpha   90.00
_cell.angle_beta   90.00
_cell.angle_gamma   90.00
#
_symmetry.space_group_name_H-M   'P 1'
#
loop_
_entity.id
_entity.type
_entity.pdbx_description
1 polymer ?
#
loop_
_entity_poly.entity_id
_entity_poly.type
_entity_poly.pdbx_seq_one_letter_code
_entity_poly.pdbx_strand_id
1 'polypeptide(L)'
;IFDGQGSELIFHGWMLPVSLVGSENCTLKNFSIDFENPHIAQIQIVENSVENGITFEVAPWVNYQISKDSVFETLGEGWKLRPSSGIAFDPKSRHIVYNTSDLAYPNKGVIQVASRRLNIKNWKDNRLVPGTVIALRTYFRPTPGIFLSHDVDTQLLNVKVHYAEGMGLLAQLCENITLDGFNVCLRGENAPRYFTTQADATHFSGCKGKIISRNGLYEGMMDDAINVHGTYLKVIKR
;
A
#
# COMPACT_ATOMS: atom_id res chain seq x y z
N ILE A 1 3.90 11.19 -25.46
CA ILE A 1 4.76 11.42 -24.29
C ILE A 1 4.01 12.31 -23.31
N PHE A 2 3.92 11.87 -22.04
CA PHE A 2 3.51 12.72 -20.91
C PHE A 2 4.76 12.99 -20.05
N ASP A 3 5.11 14.26 -19.89
CA ASP A 3 6.23 14.70 -19.04
C ASP A 3 5.69 15.57 -17.89
N GLY A 4 5.73 15.04 -16.68
CA GLY A 4 5.25 15.76 -15.50
C GLY A 4 6.20 16.84 -14.98
N GLN A 5 7.41 16.96 -15.55
CA GLN A 5 8.40 18.02 -15.22
C GLN A 5 8.71 18.10 -13.72
N GLY A 6 8.69 16.98 -13.02
CA GLY A 6 8.90 16.89 -11.58
C GLY A 6 7.66 17.18 -10.73
N SER A 7 6.49 17.27 -11.32
CA SER A 7 5.24 17.51 -10.59
C SER A 7 4.89 16.34 -9.67
N GLU A 8 4.28 16.66 -8.55
CA GLU A 8 3.67 15.71 -7.65
C GLU A 8 2.15 15.71 -7.86
N LEU A 9 1.59 14.52 -8.14
CA LEU A 9 0.17 14.31 -8.33
C LEU A 9 -0.41 13.74 -7.04
N ILE A 10 -1.16 14.56 -6.29
CA ILE A 10 -1.83 14.16 -5.06
C ILE A 10 -3.28 13.87 -5.36
N PHE A 11 -3.70 12.64 -5.09
CA PHE A 11 -5.04 12.17 -5.37
C PHE A 11 -5.92 12.15 -4.12
N HIS A 12 -7.22 12.27 -4.31
CA HIS A 12 -8.24 12.28 -3.27
C HIS A 12 -9.30 11.22 -3.55
N GLY A 13 -9.84 10.63 -2.50
CA GLY A 13 -10.94 9.67 -2.61
C GLY A 13 -10.57 8.37 -3.32
N TRP A 14 -11.59 7.74 -3.92
CA TRP A 14 -11.47 6.49 -4.67
C TRP A 14 -11.22 6.78 -6.14
N MET A 15 -10.02 6.53 -6.62
CA MET A 15 -9.73 6.71 -8.05
C MET A 15 -8.53 5.89 -8.54
N LEU A 16 -8.51 5.66 -9.83
CA LEU A 16 -7.34 5.14 -10.55
C LEU A 16 -6.51 6.33 -11.05
N PRO A 17 -5.32 6.59 -10.48
CA PRO A 17 -4.55 7.78 -10.81
C PRO A 17 -4.15 7.90 -12.28
N VAL A 18 -3.57 6.85 -12.84
CA VAL A 18 -3.07 6.84 -14.21
C VAL A 18 -3.45 5.53 -14.89
N SER A 19 -3.98 5.61 -16.11
CA SER A 19 -4.21 4.42 -16.93
C SER A 19 -3.86 4.65 -18.40
N LEU A 20 -3.29 3.62 -19.02
CA LEU A 20 -3.14 3.46 -20.46
C LEU A 20 -3.85 2.17 -20.86
N VAL A 21 -4.60 2.20 -21.96
CA VAL A 21 -5.33 1.03 -22.44
C VAL A 21 -5.25 0.99 -23.97
N GLY A 22 -4.67 -0.08 -24.52
CA GLY A 22 -4.51 -0.27 -25.95
C GLY A 22 -3.63 0.79 -26.61
N SER A 23 -2.66 1.32 -25.88
CA SER A 23 -1.79 2.39 -26.35
C SER A 23 -0.48 1.81 -26.91
N GLU A 24 0.14 2.55 -27.82
CA GLU A 24 1.43 2.16 -28.41
C GLU A 24 2.46 3.28 -28.30
N ASN A 25 3.72 2.91 -28.09
CA ASN A 25 4.88 3.82 -28.05
C ASN A 25 4.70 4.97 -27.04
N CYS A 26 4.14 4.66 -25.87
CA CYS A 26 3.87 5.66 -24.82
C CYS A 26 5.04 5.82 -23.86
N THR A 27 5.32 7.06 -23.49
CA THR A 27 6.31 7.40 -22.45
C THR A 27 5.65 8.29 -21.40
N LEU A 28 5.66 7.83 -20.15
CA LEU A 28 5.29 8.62 -18.97
C LEU A 28 6.56 8.92 -18.17
N LYS A 29 6.82 10.16 -17.81
CA LYS A 29 8.07 10.50 -17.13
C LYS A 29 8.00 11.69 -16.17
N ASN A 30 8.96 11.72 -15.23
CA ASN A 30 9.25 12.88 -14.38
C ASN A 30 8.05 13.33 -13.53
N PHE A 31 7.40 12.44 -12.80
CA PHE A 31 6.34 12.79 -11.84
C PHE A 31 6.29 11.82 -10.66
N SER A 32 5.57 12.19 -9.63
CA SER A 32 5.24 11.30 -8.52
C SER A 32 3.74 11.23 -8.28
N ILE A 33 3.31 10.11 -7.70
CA ILE A 33 1.92 9.83 -7.30
C ILE A 33 1.87 9.65 -5.80
N ASP A 34 0.90 10.28 -5.15
CA ASP A 34 0.55 10.02 -3.76
C ASP A 34 -0.94 10.30 -3.53
N PHE A 35 -1.45 9.93 -2.35
CA PHE A 35 -2.80 10.23 -1.90
C PHE A 35 -2.75 11.07 -0.62
N GLU A 36 -3.62 12.06 -0.52
CA GLU A 36 -3.73 12.90 0.67
C GLU A 36 -4.11 12.06 1.91
N ASN A 37 -5.08 11.16 1.75
CA ASN A 37 -5.56 10.25 2.80
C ASN A 37 -5.44 8.81 2.34
N PRO A 38 -4.33 8.11 2.67
CA PRO A 38 -4.20 6.69 2.39
C PRO A 38 -5.28 5.85 3.05
N HIS A 39 -5.77 4.81 2.38
CA HIS A 39 -6.73 3.85 2.95
C HIS A 39 -6.14 2.96 4.05
N ILE A 40 -4.83 2.93 4.17
CA ILE A 40 -4.08 2.24 5.20
C ILE A 40 -3.92 3.18 6.39
N ALA A 41 -4.32 2.74 7.57
CA ALA A 41 -4.03 3.45 8.81
C ALA A 41 -2.68 3.01 9.37
N GLN A 42 -2.03 3.88 10.11
CA GLN A 42 -0.82 3.55 10.83
C GLN A 42 -1.02 3.78 12.33
N ILE A 43 -0.60 2.79 13.11
CA ILE A 43 -0.63 2.85 14.56
C ILE A 43 0.74 2.48 15.12
N GLN A 44 1.02 2.91 16.35
CA GLN A 44 2.21 2.50 17.10
C GLN A 44 1.81 1.87 18.41
N ILE A 45 2.40 0.72 18.72
CA ILE A 45 2.17 0.03 19.99
C ILE A 45 2.81 0.82 21.12
N VAL A 46 2.00 1.15 22.14
CA VAL A 46 2.45 1.86 23.35
C VAL A 46 2.64 0.87 24.48
N GLU A 47 1.71 -0.06 24.65
CA GLU A 47 1.74 -1.09 25.71
C GLU A 47 1.14 -2.40 25.18
N ASN A 48 1.72 -3.51 25.63
CA ASN A 48 1.18 -4.84 25.40
C ASN A 48 1.29 -5.63 26.72
N SER A 49 0.17 -5.87 27.35
CA SER A 49 0.12 -6.59 28.63
C SER A 49 -0.90 -7.73 28.61
N VAL A 50 -0.65 -8.75 29.44
CA VAL A 50 -1.55 -9.90 29.57
C VAL A 50 -2.91 -9.49 30.12
N GLU A 51 -2.95 -8.54 31.06
CA GLU A 51 -4.16 -8.11 31.73
C GLU A 51 -4.99 -7.12 30.90
N ASN A 52 -4.31 -6.10 30.32
CA ASN A 52 -4.96 -4.97 29.70
C ASN A 52 -5.03 -5.03 28.16
N GLY A 53 -4.38 -6.05 27.55
CA GLY A 53 -4.32 -6.16 26.10
C GLY A 53 -3.32 -5.20 25.48
N ILE A 54 -3.65 -4.68 24.30
CA ILE A 54 -2.77 -3.80 23.54
C ILE A 54 -3.33 -2.38 23.53
N THR A 55 -2.47 -1.45 23.97
CA THR A 55 -2.69 -0.01 23.82
C THR A 55 -1.81 0.51 22.69
N PHE A 56 -2.38 1.30 21.80
CA PHE A 56 -1.70 1.86 20.65
C PHE A 56 -2.08 3.31 20.40
N GLU A 57 -1.22 4.02 19.71
CA GLU A 57 -1.44 5.40 19.29
C GLU A 57 -1.65 5.46 17.77
N VAL A 58 -2.67 6.20 17.34
CA VAL A 58 -2.99 6.38 15.92
C VAL A 58 -2.16 7.52 15.36
N ALA A 59 -1.49 7.30 14.24
CA ALA A 59 -0.62 8.30 13.60
C ALA A 59 -1.37 9.62 13.34
N PRO A 60 -0.73 10.79 13.54
CA PRO A 60 -1.39 12.10 13.49
C PRO A 60 -2.17 12.38 12.20
N TRP A 61 -1.70 11.88 11.08
CA TRP A 61 -2.28 12.08 9.76
C TRP A 61 -3.47 11.15 9.45
N VAL A 62 -3.73 10.13 10.27
CA VAL A 62 -4.87 9.20 10.08
C VAL A 62 -6.16 9.83 10.59
N ASN A 63 -7.16 9.95 9.72
CA ASN A 63 -8.51 10.33 10.11
C ASN A 63 -9.28 9.07 10.54
N TYR A 64 -9.89 9.07 11.72
CA TYR A 64 -10.62 7.92 12.24
C TYR A 64 -11.78 8.33 13.15
N GLN A 65 -12.65 7.37 13.36
CA GLN A 65 -13.67 7.41 14.42
C GLN A 65 -13.80 6.03 15.09
N ILE A 66 -14.39 6.01 16.27
CA ILE A 66 -14.84 4.77 16.91
C ILE A 66 -16.36 4.75 16.81
N SER A 67 -16.91 3.71 16.20
CA SER A 67 -18.35 3.55 16.05
C SER A 67 -19.03 3.26 17.40
N LYS A 68 -20.38 3.34 17.43
CA LYS A 68 -21.17 2.98 18.61
C LYS A 68 -20.96 1.53 19.07
N ASP A 69 -20.57 0.64 18.14
CA ASP A 69 -20.28 -0.76 18.42
C ASP A 69 -18.80 -1.01 18.80
N SER A 70 -18.08 0.05 19.19
CA SER A 70 -16.66 0.00 19.55
C SER A 70 -15.76 -0.57 18.43
N VAL A 71 -16.02 -0.17 17.18
CA VAL A 71 -15.24 -0.54 16.00
C VAL A 71 -14.41 0.65 15.56
N PHE A 72 -13.12 0.42 15.29
CA PHE A 72 -12.24 1.42 14.69
C PHE A 72 -12.52 1.55 13.19
N GLU A 73 -12.85 2.74 12.75
CA GLU A 73 -13.14 3.06 11.36
C GLU A 73 -12.22 4.19 10.89
N THR A 74 -11.55 3.99 9.77
CA THR A 74 -10.76 5.02 9.09
C THR A 74 -11.61 5.75 8.08
N LEU A 75 -11.32 7.02 7.89
CA LEU A 75 -12.15 7.94 7.11
C LEU A 75 -11.29 8.69 6.10
N GLY A 76 -11.87 8.97 4.94
CA GLY A 76 -11.33 9.85 3.92
C GLY A 76 -12.43 10.42 3.05
N GLU A 77 -12.07 11.11 1.99
CA GLU A 77 -13.02 11.71 1.07
C GLU A 77 -13.80 10.63 0.31
N GLY A 78 -15.10 10.55 0.60
CA GLY A 78 -16.01 9.58 -0.02
C GLY A 78 -15.85 8.13 0.43
N TRP A 79 -15.04 7.83 1.48
CA TRP A 79 -14.86 6.48 1.95
C TRP A 79 -14.78 6.35 3.48
N LYS A 80 -15.15 5.16 3.94
CA LYS A 80 -15.01 4.70 5.31
C LYS A 80 -14.64 3.22 5.30
N LEU A 81 -13.57 2.85 6.00
CA LEU A 81 -13.03 1.49 6.02
C LEU A 81 -12.90 0.96 7.45
N ARG A 82 -12.92 -0.37 7.57
CA ARG A 82 -12.72 -1.11 8.80
C ARG A 82 -11.52 -2.02 8.63
N PRO A 83 -10.32 -1.61 9.05
CA PRO A 83 -9.15 -2.47 8.99
C PRO A 83 -9.40 -3.81 9.70
N SER A 84 -8.90 -4.90 9.13
CA SER A 84 -9.07 -6.25 9.67
C SER A 84 -7.75 -7.01 9.78
N SER A 85 -6.70 -6.49 9.17
CA SER A 85 -5.36 -7.05 9.24
C SER A 85 -4.29 -5.96 9.20
N GLY A 86 -3.04 -6.34 9.33
CA GLY A 86 -1.94 -5.40 9.26
C GLY A 86 -0.60 -6.07 9.03
N ILE A 87 0.41 -5.24 8.83
CA ILE A 87 1.82 -5.63 8.79
C ILE A 87 2.55 -4.79 9.83
N ALA A 88 3.38 -5.46 10.64
CA ALA A 88 4.19 -4.79 11.65
C ALA A 88 5.59 -4.46 11.12
N PHE A 89 6.08 -3.29 11.51
CA PHE A 89 7.39 -2.78 11.15
C PHE A 89 8.21 -2.46 12.40
N ASP A 90 9.47 -2.78 12.38
CA ASP A 90 10.44 -2.33 13.37
C ASP A 90 10.62 -0.80 13.26
N PRO A 91 10.52 -0.06 14.37
CA PRO A 91 10.52 1.41 14.31
C PRO A 91 11.87 2.02 13.91
N LYS A 92 12.97 1.29 14.06
CA LYS A 92 14.32 1.78 13.76
C LYS A 92 14.75 1.45 12.33
N SER A 93 14.62 0.17 11.96
CA SER A 93 15.05 -0.31 10.64
C SER A 93 14.00 -0.09 9.55
N ARG A 94 12.74 0.09 9.94
CA ARG A 94 11.55 0.13 9.05
C ARG A 94 11.33 -1.16 8.27
N HIS A 95 12.01 -2.23 8.64
CA HIS A 95 11.79 -3.54 8.04
C HIS A 95 10.55 -4.21 8.66
N ILE A 96 9.93 -5.09 7.89
CA ILE A 96 8.81 -5.91 8.36
C ILE A 96 9.31 -6.80 9.50
N VAL A 97 8.56 -6.81 10.59
CA VAL A 97 8.78 -7.75 11.69
C VAL A 97 8.47 -9.17 11.20
N TYR A 98 9.37 -10.09 11.46
CA TYR A 98 9.24 -11.47 10.99
C TYR A 98 7.88 -12.09 11.35
N ASN A 99 7.28 -12.77 10.38
CA ASN A 99 6.00 -13.47 10.51
C ASN A 99 4.80 -12.58 10.90
N THR A 100 4.76 -11.34 10.41
CA THR A 100 3.64 -10.39 10.64
C THR A 100 2.97 -9.90 9.36
N SER A 101 3.21 -10.55 8.21
CA SER A 101 2.66 -10.12 6.92
C SER A 101 1.12 -10.11 6.85
N ASP A 102 0.46 -10.95 7.67
CA ASP A 102 -1.00 -11.02 7.79
C ASP A 102 -1.41 -11.03 9.27
N LEU A 103 -0.99 -10.01 9.98
CA LEU A 103 -1.30 -9.84 11.39
C LEU A 103 -2.81 -9.58 11.56
N ALA A 104 -3.49 -10.42 12.35
CA ALA A 104 -4.91 -10.22 12.65
C ALA A 104 -5.10 -8.97 13.54
N TYR A 105 -5.97 -8.07 13.11
CA TYR A 105 -6.39 -6.91 13.87
C TYR A 105 -7.83 -7.13 14.35
N PRO A 106 -8.06 -7.31 15.67
CA PRO A 106 -9.41 -7.50 16.21
C PRO A 106 -10.14 -6.16 16.28
N ASN A 107 -10.84 -5.83 15.21
CA ASN A 107 -11.51 -4.54 15.06
C ASN A 107 -12.83 -4.42 15.87
N LYS A 108 -12.83 -4.89 17.13
CA LYS A 108 -13.96 -4.76 18.06
C LYS A 108 -13.49 -4.55 19.48
N GLY A 109 -14.31 -3.90 20.29
CA GLY A 109 -13.97 -3.61 21.68
C GLY A 109 -12.87 -2.55 21.79
N VAL A 110 -12.79 -1.67 20.81
CA VAL A 110 -11.86 -0.54 20.80
C VAL A 110 -12.39 0.54 21.73
N ILE A 111 -11.57 0.95 22.68
CA ILE A 111 -11.87 2.06 23.59
C ILE A 111 -10.83 3.16 23.46
N GLN A 112 -11.25 4.40 23.55
CA GLN A 112 -10.33 5.53 23.60
C GLN A 112 -9.93 5.78 25.05
N VAL A 113 -8.63 5.71 25.33
CA VAL A 113 -8.06 5.92 26.66
C VAL A 113 -7.41 7.30 26.83
N ALA A 114 -7.00 7.92 25.71
CA ALA A 114 -6.53 9.31 25.65
C ALA A 114 -6.69 9.85 24.23
N SER A 115 -6.33 11.12 23.99
CA SER A 115 -6.29 11.68 22.63
C SER A 115 -5.44 10.79 21.74
N ARG A 116 -6.02 10.31 20.62
CA ARG A 116 -5.41 9.39 19.63
C ARG A 116 -4.87 8.07 20.20
N ARG A 117 -5.06 7.79 21.48
CA ARG A 117 -4.60 6.58 22.16
C ARG A 117 -5.79 5.66 22.44
N LEU A 118 -5.72 4.46 21.89
CA LEU A 118 -6.77 3.46 21.89
C LEU A 118 -6.27 2.18 22.56
N ASN A 119 -7.22 1.42 23.12
CA ASN A 119 -6.92 0.10 23.71
C ASN A 119 -7.89 -0.95 23.18
N ILE A 120 -7.39 -2.17 23.01
CA ILE A 120 -8.19 -3.36 22.76
C ILE A 120 -7.78 -4.44 23.78
N LYS A 121 -8.60 -4.64 24.80
CA LYS A 121 -8.30 -5.56 25.90
C LYS A 121 -8.08 -7.01 25.45
N ASN A 122 -8.84 -7.45 24.45
CA ASN A 122 -8.78 -8.84 23.97
C ASN A 122 -7.78 -9.05 22.84
N TRP A 123 -7.02 -8.02 22.45
CA TRP A 123 -5.95 -8.18 21.49
C TRP A 123 -4.69 -8.67 22.18
N LYS A 124 -4.23 -9.86 21.80
CA LYS A 124 -3.07 -10.54 22.37
C LYS A 124 -2.18 -10.99 21.23
N ASP A 125 -1.00 -10.43 21.12
CA ASP A 125 0.02 -10.85 20.19
C ASP A 125 1.41 -10.50 20.74
N ASN A 126 2.16 -11.50 21.15
CA ASN A 126 3.46 -11.33 21.81
C ASN A 126 4.57 -10.82 20.87
N ARG A 127 4.31 -10.78 19.56
CA ARG A 127 5.24 -10.20 18.57
C ARG A 127 5.21 -8.67 18.58
N LEU A 128 4.14 -8.09 19.11
CA LEU A 128 3.91 -6.65 19.14
C LEU A 128 4.47 -6.05 20.42
N VAL A 129 5.70 -5.59 20.36
CA VAL A 129 6.36 -4.91 21.49
C VAL A 129 6.12 -3.40 21.43
N PRO A 130 6.20 -2.66 22.56
CA PRO A 130 6.14 -1.20 22.55
C PRO A 130 7.14 -0.59 21.56
N GLY A 131 6.67 0.38 20.79
CA GLY A 131 7.40 0.99 19.68
C GLY A 131 7.11 0.39 18.30
N THR A 132 6.66 -0.88 18.22
CA THR A 132 6.28 -1.49 16.93
C THR A 132 5.26 -0.63 16.20
N VAL A 133 5.49 -0.37 14.92
CA VAL A 133 4.57 0.36 14.04
C VAL A 133 3.78 -0.65 13.21
N ILE A 134 2.47 -0.46 13.09
CA ILE A 134 1.62 -1.34 12.29
C ILE A 134 0.90 -0.53 11.23
N ALA A 135 1.02 -0.96 9.98
CA ALA A 135 0.16 -0.53 8.89
C ALA A 135 -1.09 -1.40 8.88
N LEU A 136 -2.23 -0.82 9.23
CA LEU A 136 -3.53 -1.51 9.28
C LEU A 136 -4.23 -1.38 7.93
N ARG A 137 -4.67 -2.50 7.38
CA ARG A 137 -5.30 -2.58 6.06
C ARG A 137 -6.61 -3.35 6.06
N THR A 138 -7.39 -3.15 5.02
CA THR A 138 -8.42 -4.08 4.56
C THR A 138 -7.82 -4.93 3.44
N TYR A 139 -8.52 -5.99 3.01
CA TYR A 139 -8.13 -6.72 1.78
C TYR A 139 -8.73 -6.10 0.51
N PHE A 140 -9.39 -4.96 0.63
CA PHE A 140 -9.93 -4.25 -0.51
C PHE A 140 -8.82 -3.45 -1.21
N ARG A 141 -8.50 -3.81 -2.44
CA ARG A 141 -7.43 -3.27 -3.28
C ARG A 141 -8.03 -2.72 -4.57
N PRO A 142 -8.75 -1.59 -4.52
CA PRO A 142 -9.61 -1.16 -5.63
C PRO A 142 -8.84 -0.81 -6.90
N THR A 143 -7.73 -0.09 -6.77
CA THR A 143 -6.99 0.44 -7.92
C THR A 143 -5.47 0.41 -7.70
N PRO A 144 -4.68 0.15 -8.76
CA PRO A 144 -3.25 0.42 -8.73
C PRO A 144 -2.96 1.92 -8.85
N GLY A 145 -1.72 2.32 -8.60
CA GLY A 145 -1.25 3.67 -8.89
C GLY A 145 -1.17 3.95 -10.38
N ILE A 146 -0.68 2.98 -11.15
CA ILE A 146 -0.63 3.02 -12.62
C ILE A 146 -1.18 1.71 -13.16
N PHE A 147 -2.09 1.80 -14.11
CA PHE A 147 -2.68 0.67 -14.82
C PHE A 147 -2.31 0.71 -16.30
N LEU A 148 -1.72 -0.38 -16.79
CA LEU A 148 -1.43 -0.59 -18.21
C LEU A 148 -2.20 -1.83 -18.69
N SER A 149 -2.89 -1.74 -19.83
CA SER A 149 -3.64 -2.88 -20.37
C SER A 149 -3.58 -2.92 -21.89
N HIS A 150 -3.09 -4.04 -22.44
CA HIS A 150 -2.92 -4.23 -23.88
C HIS A 150 -2.03 -3.17 -24.56
N ASP A 151 -1.12 -2.57 -23.82
CA ASP A 151 -0.19 -1.56 -24.34
C ASP A 151 1.04 -2.22 -24.96
N VAL A 152 1.63 -1.56 -25.96
CA VAL A 152 2.85 -1.99 -26.64
C VAL A 152 3.90 -0.89 -26.53
N ASP A 153 5.15 -1.28 -26.22
CA ASP A 153 6.31 -0.38 -26.16
C ASP A 153 6.12 0.81 -25.21
N THR A 154 5.69 0.52 -23.96
CA THR A 154 5.46 1.54 -22.93
C THR A 154 6.69 1.74 -22.05
N GLN A 155 7.02 3.00 -21.78
CA GLN A 155 8.12 3.40 -20.92
C GLN A 155 7.66 4.26 -19.73
N LEU A 156 8.10 3.91 -18.53
CA LEU A 156 7.97 4.71 -17.31
C LEU A 156 9.37 5.15 -16.87
N LEU A 157 9.68 6.44 -17.01
CA LEU A 157 11.02 6.99 -16.80
C LEU A 157 11.02 7.99 -15.65
N ASN A 158 11.77 7.73 -14.57
CA ASN A 158 11.83 8.60 -13.40
C ASN A 158 10.43 8.93 -12.84
N VAL A 159 9.65 7.88 -12.57
CA VAL A 159 8.31 7.98 -11.98
C VAL A 159 8.34 7.39 -10.57
N LYS A 160 7.70 8.06 -9.61
CA LYS A 160 7.61 7.58 -8.23
C LYS A 160 6.16 7.35 -7.81
N VAL A 161 5.92 6.27 -7.11
CA VAL A 161 4.64 5.99 -6.44
C VAL A 161 4.91 5.93 -4.93
N HIS A 162 4.43 6.94 -4.21
CA HIS A 162 4.58 7.01 -2.75
C HIS A 162 3.44 6.29 -2.03
N TYR A 163 2.29 6.17 -2.68
CA TYR A 163 1.18 5.36 -2.20
C TYR A 163 0.27 4.94 -3.36
N ALA A 164 -0.28 3.73 -3.25
CA ALA A 164 -1.38 3.23 -4.07
C ALA A 164 -2.28 2.28 -3.26
N GLU A 165 -3.57 2.25 -3.61
CA GLU A 165 -4.59 1.46 -2.93
C GLU A 165 -4.51 -0.04 -3.25
N GLY A 166 -3.81 -0.39 -4.30
CA GLY A 166 -3.48 -1.73 -4.73
C GLY A 166 -1.98 -1.85 -5.01
N MET A 167 -1.62 -2.26 -6.21
CA MET A 167 -0.26 -2.31 -6.72
C MET A 167 0.24 -0.90 -7.07
N GLY A 168 1.54 -0.68 -7.03
CA GLY A 168 2.12 0.56 -7.55
C GLY A 168 1.96 0.65 -9.07
N LEU A 169 2.31 -0.42 -9.78
CA LEU A 169 2.06 -0.63 -11.20
C LEU A 169 1.37 -1.98 -11.40
N LEU A 170 0.27 -1.99 -12.13
CA LEU A 170 -0.35 -3.19 -12.66
C LEU A 170 -0.33 -3.15 -14.19
N ALA A 171 0.36 -4.10 -14.82
CA ALA A 171 0.38 -4.25 -16.27
C ALA A 171 -0.24 -5.59 -16.66
N GLN A 172 -1.24 -5.57 -17.54
CA GLN A 172 -1.97 -6.75 -17.99
C GLN A 172 -1.94 -6.86 -19.52
N LEU A 173 -1.54 -8.02 -20.02
CA LEU A 173 -1.55 -8.36 -21.45
C LEU A 173 -0.74 -7.35 -22.32
N CYS A 174 0.23 -6.70 -21.75
CA CYS A 174 1.10 -5.72 -22.44
C CYS A 174 2.29 -6.41 -23.13
N GLU A 175 2.92 -5.68 -24.03
CA GLU A 175 4.13 -6.12 -24.72
C GLU A 175 5.23 -5.05 -24.61
N ASN A 176 6.45 -5.45 -24.24
CA ASN A 176 7.63 -4.59 -24.11
C ASN A 176 7.41 -3.40 -23.15
N ILE A 177 7.68 -3.61 -21.87
CA ILE A 177 7.59 -2.57 -20.85
C ILE A 177 8.99 -2.21 -20.34
N THR A 178 9.32 -0.94 -20.29
CA THR A 178 10.56 -0.44 -19.70
C THR A 178 10.26 0.45 -18.50
N LEU A 179 10.84 0.08 -17.37
CA LEU A 179 10.87 0.86 -16.14
C LEU A 179 12.32 1.30 -15.92
N ASP A 180 12.59 2.61 -15.99
CA ASP A 180 13.91 3.18 -15.73
C ASP A 180 13.79 4.30 -14.69
N GLY A 181 14.34 4.06 -13.50
CA GLY A 181 14.10 4.95 -12.38
C GLY A 181 12.64 4.97 -11.90
N PHE A 182 11.89 3.90 -12.15
CA PHE A 182 10.55 3.72 -11.57
C PHE A 182 10.70 3.26 -10.13
N ASN A 183 10.11 4.02 -9.20
CA ASN A 183 10.25 3.78 -7.78
C ASN A 183 8.87 3.63 -7.12
N VAL A 184 8.72 2.62 -6.29
CA VAL A 184 7.67 2.55 -5.27
C VAL A 184 8.38 2.72 -3.93
N CYS A 185 8.35 3.94 -3.38
CA CYS A 185 9.24 4.32 -2.30
C CYS A 185 8.60 5.30 -1.32
N LEU A 186 9.10 5.31 -0.10
CA LEU A 186 8.77 6.31 0.90
C LEU A 186 9.19 7.72 0.44
N ARG A 187 8.67 8.77 1.10
CA ARG A 187 9.05 10.17 0.84
C ARG A 187 10.38 10.58 1.49
N GLY A 188 11.31 9.65 1.57
CA GLY A 188 12.61 9.83 2.19
C GLY A 188 12.70 9.23 3.61
N GLU A 189 13.87 9.31 4.20
CA GLU A 189 14.21 8.65 5.48
C GLU A 189 13.32 9.09 6.65
N ASN A 190 12.89 10.34 6.67
CA ASN A 190 12.05 10.92 7.72
C ASN A 190 10.54 10.86 7.39
N ALA A 191 10.14 10.10 6.37
CA ALA A 191 8.74 9.96 6.03
C ALA A 191 7.94 9.42 7.23
N PRO A 192 6.75 10.01 7.54
CA PRO A 192 5.94 9.55 8.67
C PRO A 192 5.29 8.19 8.41
N ARG A 193 5.13 7.79 7.16
CA ARG A 193 4.57 6.50 6.75
C ARG A 193 5.66 5.45 6.63
N TYR A 194 5.35 4.21 7.03
CA TYR A 194 6.21 3.03 6.95
C TYR A 194 5.86 2.13 5.76
N PHE A 195 4.85 2.49 4.99
CA PHE A 195 4.33 1.71 3.87
C PHE A 195 4.18 2.58 2.61
N THR A 196 4.11 1.91 1.46
CA THR A 196 3.84 2.51 0.15
C THR A 196 2.55 1.94 -0.46
N THR A 197 2.56 0.73 -1.00
CA THR A 197 1.42 0.11 -1.65
C THR A 197 0.76 -0.96 -0.78
N GLN A 198 -0.56 -1.14 -0.92
CA GLN A 198 -1.28 -2.19 -0.19
C GLN A 198 -1.01 -3.59 -0.74
N ALA A 199 -0.52 -3.67 -1.98
CA ALA A 199 -0.11 -4.89 -2.67
C ALA A 199 1.30 -4.73 -3.25
N ASP A 200 1.59 -5.40 -4.37
CA ASP A 200 2.89 -5.41 -5.00
C ASP A 200 3.35 -4.01 -5.42
N ALA A 201 4.66 -3.78 -5.45
CA ALA A 201 5.19 -2.58 -6.07
C ALA A 201 4.95 -2.61 -7.58
N THR A 202 5.24 -3.74 -8.24
CA THR A 202 4.97 -3.94 -9.67
C THR A 202 4.40 -5.33 -9.95
N HIS A 203 3.38 -5.41 -10.80
CA HIS A 203 2.69 -6.63 -11.11
C HIS A 203 2.43 -6.76 -12.62
N PHE A 204 2.97 -7.81 -13.23
CA PHE A 204 2.87 -8.09 -14.67
C PHE A 204 2.11 -9.40 -14.90
N SER A 205 0.90 -9.31 -15.44
CA SER A 205 0.02 -10.45 -15.68
C SER A 205 -0.19 -10.69 -17.17
N GLY A 206 0.24 -11.85 -17.67
CA GLY A 206 0.06 -12.23 -19.08
C GLY A 206 0.79 -11.34 -20.08
N CYS A 207 1.78 -10.57 -19.63
CA CYS A 207 2.62 -9.74 -20.50
C CYS A 207 3.58 -10.58 -21.33
N LYS A 208 4.01 -10.06 -22.47
CA LYS A 208 4.96 -10.71 -23.41
C LYS A 208 6.08 -9.76 -23.82
N GLY A 209 7.01 -10.29 -24.60
CA GLY A 209 8.18 -9.53 -25.03
C GLY A 209 9.18 -9.29 -23.90
N LYS A 210 9.69 -8.07 -23.78
CA LYS A 210 10.68 -7.70 -22.77
C LYS A 210 10.06 -6.88 -21.65
N ILE A 211 10.29 -7.27 -20.41
CA ILE A 211 10.03 -6.46 -19.22
C ILE A 211 11.39 -6.06 -18.65
N ILE A 212 11.69 -4.78 -18.64
CA ILE A 212 12.97 -4.24 -18.16
C ILE A 212 12.67 -3.36 -16.95
N SER A 213 13.29 -3.65 -15.80
CA SER A 213 13.32 -2.80 -14.63
C SER A 213 14.77 -2.51 -14.27
N ARG A 214 15.13 -1.22 -14.23
CA ARG A 214 16.48 -0.77 -13.87
C ARG A 214 16.42 0.57 -13.12
N ASN A 215 17.43 0.81 -12.30
CA ASN A 215 17.54 2.03 -11.50
C ASN A 215 16.31 2.30 -10.60
N GLY A 216 15.55 1.24 -10.22
CA GLY A 216 14.35 1.33 -9.41
C GLY A 216 14.62 1.07 -7.93
N LEU A 217 13.79 1.64 -7.07
CA LEU A 217 13.72 1.38 -5.64
C LEU A 217 12.32 0.88 -5.29
N TYR A 218 12.24 -0.29 -4.65
CA TYR A 218 10.98 -0.88 -4.19
C TYR A 218 11.05 -1.12 -2.69
N GLU A 219 10.33 -0.32 -1.91
CA GLU A 219 10.33 -0.38 -0.45
C GLU A 219 8.95 -0.09 0.14
N GLY A 220 8.67 -0.64 1.31
CA GLY A 220 7.45 -0.38 2.07
C GLY A 220 6.16 -0.93 1.45
N MET A 221 6.22 -1.70 0.34
CA MET A 221 5.07 -2.42 -0.20
C MET A 221 4.64 -3.55 0.75
N MET A 222 3.37 -3.91 0.71
CA MET A 222 2.79 -4.94 1.59
C MET A 222 2.67 -6.32 0.91
N ASP A 223 3.31 -6.48 -0.24
CA ASP A 223 3.40 -7.74 -1.00
C ASP A 223 4.71 -7.75 -1.81
N ASP A 224 4.74 -8.32 -3.00
CA ASP A 224 5.95 -8.49 -3.79
C ASP A 224 6.55 -7.17 -4.33
N ALA A 225 7.87 -7.11 -4.43
CA ALA A 225 8.53 -6.00 -5.13
C ALA A 225 8.30 -6.08 -6.65
N ILE A 226 8.43 -7.28 -7.23
CA ILE A 226 8.17 -7.56 -8.64
C ILE A 226 7.47 -8.90 -8.74
N ASN A 227 6.23 -8.90 -9.25
CA ASN A 227 5.45 -10.09 -9.52
C ASN A 227 5.26 -10.24 -11.04
N VAL A 228 5.64 -11.40 -11.59
CA VAL A 228 5.48 -11.69 -13.02
C VAL A 228 4.87 -13.08 -13.19
N HIS A 229 3.72 -13.16 -13.82
CA HIS A 229 3.08 -14.45 -14.07
C HIS A 229 2.27 -14.45 -15.37
N GLY A 230 1.99 -15.66 -15.86
CA GLY A 230 1.11 -15.88 -17.01
C GLY A 230 -0.37 -15.88 -16.63
N THR A 231 -1.22 -16.17 -17.59
CA THR A 231 -2.66 -16.39 -17.37
C THR A 231 -2.89 -17.76 -16.75
N TYR A 232 -3.67 -17.83 -15.68
CA TYR A 232 -4.07 -19.08 -15.07
C TYR A 232 -5.27 -19.69 -15.82
N LEU A 233 -5.14 -20.95 -16.23
CA LEU A 233 -6.18 -21.69 -16.91
C LEU A 233 -6.63 -22.91 -16.08
N LYS A 234 -7.93 -23.17 -16.06
CA LYS A 234 -8.49 -24.38 -15.46
C LYS A 234 -8.64 -25.45 -16.53
N VAL A 235 -8.02 -26.61 -16.35
CA VAL A 235 -8.27 -27.78 -17.22
C VAL A 235 -9.68 -28.31 -16.92
N ILE A 236 -10.55 -28.29 -17.91
CA ILE A 236 -11.93 -28.73 -17.80
C ILE A 236 -12.19 -30.12 -18.45
N LYS A 237 -11.25 -30.58 -19.26
CA LYS A 237 -11.28 -31.91 -19.89
C LYS A 237 -9.88 -32.35 -20.29
N ARG A 238 -9.54 -33.60 -20.08
CA ARG A 238 -8.39 -34.31 -20.70
C ARG A 238 -8.85 -35.12 -21.89
#